data_7219b774a2d3809d206bd73bc48a020d
#
_entry.id   7219b774a2d3809d206bd73bc48a020d
#
_cell.length_a   1.000
_cell.length_b   1.000
_cell.length_c   1.000
_cell.angle_alpha   90.00
_cell.angle_beta   90.00
_cell.angle_gamma   90.00
#
_symmetry.space_group_name_H-M   'P 1'
#
loop_
_entity.id
_entity.type
_entity.pdbx_description
1 polymer ?
#
loop_
_entity_poly.entity_id
_entity_poly.type
_entity_poly.pdbx_seq_one_letter_code
_entity_poly.pdbx_strand_id
1 'polypeptide(L)'
;MRELIKEIWSTSKRNKLRTSLTGFAVAWGIFMLIFLLGAGNGLINAQLQQSTRFLANSMRVFPGETSKAYKGLKEGRSITLNDKDILISNKTYGQYVDDVGGRLEQYNVNINYGDNYVASQSLVGVAPTHPKIDKTELIAGRFINEIDMKEQRKNVVLSRSQAKELCKDYRSLVSKNVKISNLNFQVVGIYKDDESRNNTEAFIAYSTIKTIYAKGDDAGSLEFTIKNLKTQEDNEQFEKNYRASINNNHQAAPDDDRTIWLWNRYMDNIQMNQGIAIMQTALWIVGLFTLLSGIVGVSNIMLITVKERTREFGVRKAIGAKPWSILKLIITESIIITSFFGYIGMVCGVAANEIMDATIGHTTIDTGLFKAAMFVNPTVGIGTCIGATITIVIAGTIAGLIPAIKAARIRPIEALRAE
;
A
#
# COMPACT_ATOMS: atom_id res chain seq x y z
N MET A 1 44.40 -18.50 -2.81
CA MET A 1 42.97 -18.59 -2.56
C MET A 1 42.43 -20.01 -2.41
N ARG A 2 42.71 -20.93 -3.33
CA ARG A 2 42.28 -22.34 -3.23
C ARG A 2 42.76 -23.06 -1.95
N GLU A 3 44.00 -22.81 -1.50
CA GLU A 3 44.54 -23.41 -0.30
C GLU A 3 43.85 -22.87 0.97
N LEU A 4 43.59 -21.55 1.04
CA LEU A 4 42.82 -20.93 2.15
C LEU A 4 41.42 -21.54 2.27
N ILE A 5 40.72 -21.75 1.15
CA ILE A 5 39.36 -22.34 1.18
C ILE A 5 39.43 -23.80 1.67
N LYS A 6 40.45 -24.59 1.24
CA LYS A 6 40.64 -25.96 1.71
C LYS A 6 40.96 -26.00 3.22
N GLU A 7 41.78 -25.06 3.72
CA GLU A 7 42.12 -24.94 5.14
C GLU A 7 40.87 -24.59 5.96
N ILE A 8 40.07 -23.61 5.53
CA ILE A 8 38.82 -23.21 6.19
C ILE A 8 37.84 -24.40 6.22
N TRP A 9 37.69 -25.11 5.09
CA TRP A 9 36.79 -26.26 5.01
C TRP A 9 37.20 -27.40 5.93
N SER A 10 38.50 -27.71 6.01
CA SER A 10 39.04 -28.75 6.91
C SER A 10 38.84 -28.39 8.40
N THR A 11 39.02 -27.12 8.76
CA THR A 11 38.82 -26.61 10.12
C THR A 11 37.35 -26.66 10.53
N SER A 12 36.45 -26.23 9.62
CA SER A 12 34.99 -26.27 9.83
C SER A 12 34.46 -27.70 10.00
N LYS A 13 35.05 -28.66 9.30
CA LYS A 13 34.68 -30.09 9.36
C LYS A 13 35.09 -30.76 10.67
N ARG A 14 36.14 -30.24 11.33
CA ARG A 14 36.68 -30.78 12.59
C ARG A 14 35.82 -30.42 13.80
N ASN A 15 35.11 -29.26 13.78
CA ASN A 15 34.25 -28.76 14.85
C ASN A 15 32.82 -28.50 14.34
N LYS A 16 32.13 -29.54 13.88
CA LYS A 16 30.80 -29.45 13.18
C LYS A 16 29.75 -28.73 14.01
N LEU A 17 29.61 -29.05 15.30
CA LEU A 17 28.60 -28.47 16.19
C LEU A 17 28.74 -26.96 16.29
N ARG A 18 29.99 -26.47 16.45
CA ARG A 18 30.26 -25.05 16.55
C ARG A 18 29.98 -24.30 15.24
N THR A 19 30.47 -24.82 14.12
CA THR A 19 30.24 -24.21 12.81
C THR A 19 28.74 -24.18 12.49
N SER A 20 28.01 -25.23 12.88
CA SER A 20 26.55 -25.29 12.71
C SER A 20 25.83 -24.26 13.59
N LEU A 21 26.19 -24.11 14.86
CA LEU A 21 25.59 -23.10 15.75
C LEU A 21 25.89 -21.67 15.30
N THR A 22 27.13 -21.40 14.86
CA THR A 22 27.51 -20.10 14.29
C THR A 22 26.71 -19.81 13.04
N GLY A 23 26.65 -20.79 12.15
CA GLY A 23 25.91 -20.70 10.91
C GLY A 23 24.42 -20.50 11.12
N PHE A 24 23.83 -21.22 12.07
CA PHE A 24 22.41 -21.09 12.40
C PHE A 24 22.08 -19.69 12.90
N ALA A 25 22.91 -19.09 13.77
CA ALA A 25 22.67 -17.73 14.28
C ALA A 25 22.63 -16.69 13.13
N VAL A 26 23.54 -16.82 12.14
CA VAL A 26 23.56 -15.95 10.96
C VAL A 26 22.36 -16.24 10.05
N ALA A 27 22.14 -17.52 9.75
CA ALA A 27 21.02 -17.92 8.87
C ALA A 27 19.68 -17.48 9.43
N TRP A 28 19.50 -17.61 10.75
CA TRP A 28 18.28 -17.16 11.44
C TRP A 28 18.10 -15.64 11.38
N GLY A 29 19.17 -14.87 11.64
CA GLY A 29 19.10 -13.40 11.58
C GLY A 29 18.71 -12.89 10.19
N ILE A 30 19.26 -13.51 9.13
CA ILE A 30 18.95 -13.14 7.75
C ILE A 30 17.59 -13.66 7.30
N PHE A 31 17.25 -14.90 7.68
CA PHE A 31 15.91 -15.44 7.49
C PHE A 31 14.87 -14.48 8.04
N MET A 32 15.01 -14.04 9.29
CA MET A 32 14.08 -13.11 9.94
C MET A 32 14.03 -11.76 9.24
N LEU A 33 15.18 -11.21 8.81
CA LEU A 33 15.25 -9.97 8.05
C LEU A 33 14.41 -10.07 6.75
N ILE A 34 14.68 -11.09 5.93
CA ILE A 34 14.00 -11.30 4.65
C ILE A 34 12.51 -11.59 4.87
N PHE A 35 12.18 -12.42 5.84
CA PHE A 35 10.80 -12.76 6.17
C PHE A 35 10.00 -11.52 6.60
N LEU A 36 10.54 -10.70 7.51
CA LEU A 36 9.88 -9.48 7.98
C LEU A 36 9.71 -8.45 6.86
N LEU A 37 10.71 -8.28 5.99
CA LEU A 37 10.60 -7.36 4.86
C LEU A 37 9.56 -7.85 3.84
N GLY A 38 9.48 -9.15 3.57
CA GLY A 38 8.46 -9.70 2.69
C GLY A 38 7.04 -9.59 3.26
N ALA A 39 6.87 -9.96 4.54
CA ALA A 39 5.59 -9.78 5.23
C ALA A 39 5.15 -8.31 5.27
N GLY A 40 6.08 -7.39 5.55
CA GLY A 40 5.83 -5.96 5.50
C GLY A 40 5.42 -5.46 4.12
N ASN A 41 6.08 -5.93 3.06
CA ASN A 41 5.68 -5.62 1.69
C ASN A 41 4.27 -6.13 1.38
N GLY A 42 3.90 -7.30 1.87
CA GLY A 42 2.54 -7.83 1.71
C GLY A 42 1.47 -6.94 2.31
N LEU A 43 1.71 -6.39 3.51
CA LEU A 43 0.83 -5.40 4.16
C LEU A 43 0.78 -4.07 3.38
N ILE A 44 1.95 -3.57 2.95
CA ILE A 44 2.06 -2.33 2.17
C ILE A 44 1.30 -2.46 0.85
N ASN A 45 1.48 -3.57 0.13
CA ASN A 45 0.81 -3.82 -1.14
C ASN A 45 -0.71 -3.92 -0.97
N ALA A 46 -1.20 -4.54 0.09
CA ALA A 46 -2.62 -4.58 0.42
C ALA A 46 -3.19 -3.17 0.64
N GLN A 47 -2.48 -2.34 1.39
CA GLN A 47 -2.87 -0.94 1.63
C GLN A 47 -2.85 -0.11 0.34
N LEU A 48 -1.81 -0.26 -0.49
CA LEU A 48 -1.70 0.41 -1.80
C LEU A 48 -2.82 -0.02 -2.75
N GLN A 49 -3.17 -1.30 -2.78
CA GLN A 49 -4.25 -1.80 -3.62
C GLN A 49 -5.60 -1.14 -3.28
N GLN A 50 -5.86 -0.88 -2.01
CA GLN A 50 -7.06 -0.15 -1.60
C GLN A 50 -7.04 1.31 -2.04
N SER A 51 -5.89 1.98 -1.96
CA SER A 51 -5.77 3.40 -2.33
C SER A 51 -5.80 3.66 -3.83
N THR A 52 -5.36 2.70 -4.65
CA THR A 52 -5.29 2.87 -6.12
C THR A 52 -6.64 2.84 -6.83
N ARG A 53 -7.73 2.51 -6.14
CA ARG A 53 -9.10 2.42 -6.71
C ARG A 53 -9.64 3.74 -7.21
N PHE A 54 -9.15 4.84 -6.68
CA PHE A 54 -9.60 6.18 -7.03
C PHE A 54 -8.46 7.00 -7.62
N LEU A 55 -8.82 8.06 -8.32
CA LEU A 55 -7.81 9.00 -8.79
C LEU A 55 -7.16 9.71 -7.59
N ALA A 56 -5.84 9.64 -7.51
CA ALA A 56 -5.07 10.13 -6.35
C ALA A 56 -5.26 11.64 -6.08
N ASN A 57 -5.57 12.42 -7.10
CA ASN A 57 -5.81 13.85 -7.02
C ASN A 57 -7.30 14.22 -7.07
N SER A 58 -8.19 13.34 -6.64
CA SER A 58 -9.62 13.64 -6.55
C SER A 58 -10.03 14.09 -5.16
N MET A 59 -11.08 14.90 -5.11
CA MET A 59 -11.75 15.31 -3.88
C MET A 59 -13.25 15.09 -4.00
N ARG A 60 -13.86 14.67 -2.88
CA ARG A 60 -15.33 14.65 -2.73
C ARG A 60 -15.74 15.55 -1.59
N VAL A 61 -16.86 16.23 -1.78
CA VAL A 61 -17.46 17.14 -0.80
C VAL A 61 -18.83 16.60 -0.44
N PHE A 62 -19.01 16.25 0.82
CA PHE A 62 -20.27 15.76 1.34
C PHE A 62 -20.94 16.84 2.18
N PRO A 63 -22.28 16.95 2.11
CA PRO A 63 -23.01 17.84 2.99
C PRO A 63 -22.98 17.33 4.44
N GLY A 64 -22.98 18.24 5.40
CA GLY A 64 -23.02 17.96 6.83
C GLY A 64 -24.05 18.84 7.54
N GLU A 65 -23.76 19.22 8.76
CA GLU A 65 -24.65 20.03 9.61
C GLU A 65 -23.86 21.18 10.24
N THR A 66 -24.52 22.33 10.41
CA THR A 66 -23.89 23.47 11.08
C THR A 66 -23.67 23.18 12.56
N SER A 67 -22.47 23.51 13.07
CA SER A 67 -22.13 23.40 14.48
C SER A 67 -22.18 24.76 15.23
N LYS A 68 -22.40 25.83 14.48
CA LYS A 68 -22.40 27.19 15.03
C LYS A 68 -23.67 27.95 14.60
N ALA A 69 -24.27 28.70 15.53
CA ALA A 69 -25.29 29.66 15.17
C ALA A 69 -24.66 30.84 14.40
N TYR A 70 -25.26 31.27 13.31
CA TYR A 70 -24.72 32.33 12.47
C TYR A 70 -25.82 33.14 11.78
N LYS A 71 -25.68 34.48 11.76
CA LYS A 71 -26.64 35.42 11.14
C LYS A 71 -28.09 35.18 11.54
N GLY A 72 -28.34 34.86 12.82
CA GLY A 72 -29.68 34.61 13.33
C GLY A 72 -30.23 33.19 13.06
N LEU A 73 -29.47 32.35 12.38
CA LEU A 73 -29.83 30.95 12.14
C LEU A 73 -29.24 30.06 13.23
N LYS A 74 -30.01 29.03 13.65
CA LYS A 74 -29.60 28.09 14.71
C LYS A 74 -28.50 27.13 14.21
N GLU A 75 -27.73 26.58 15.13
CA GLU A 75 -26.89 25.41 14.90
C GLU A 75 -27.72 24.15 14.63
N GLY A 76 -27.08 23.08 14.10
CA GLY A 76 -27.74 21.81 13.81
C GLY A 76 -28.57 21.81 12.50
N ARG A 77 -28.41 22.81 11.64
CA ARG A 77 -29.06 22.80 10.34
C ARG A 77 -28.36 21.87 9.39
N SER A 78 -29.07 20.95 8.78
CA SER A 78 -28.55 20.17 7.65
C SER A 78 -28.24 21.08 6.47
N ILE A 79 -27.07 20.91 5.89
CA ILE A 79 -26.66 21.58 4.65
C ILE A 79 -27.01 20.68 3.46
N THR A 80 -27.58 21.26 2.43
CA THR A 80 -27.81 20.59 1.15
C THR A 80 -26.99 21.33 0.11
N LEU A 81 -25.98 20.67 -0.46
CA LEU A 81 -25.17 21.26 -1.54
C LEU A 81 -26.05 21.50 -2.77
N ASN A 82 -25.77 22.56 -3.50
CA ASN A 82 -26.60 22.99 -4.60
C ASN A 82 -25.80 23.32 -5.87
N ASP A 83 -26.49 23.59 -6.98
CA ASP A 83 -25.85 23.90 -8.26
C ASP A 83 -24.96 25.16 -8.20
N LYS A 84 -25.24 26.08 -7.26
CA LYS A 84 -24.37 27.24 -7.03
C LYS A 84 -23.03 26.84 -6.44
N ASP A 85 -22.96 25.77 -5.62
CA ASP A 85 -21.69 25.24 -5.11
C ASP A 85 -20.85 24.64 -6.24
N ILE A 86 -21.48 23.99 -7.24
CA ILE A 86 -20.80 23.55 -8.46
C ILE A 86 -20.21 24.76 -9.20
N LEU A 87 -20.97 25.85 -9.34
CA LEU A 87 -20.49 27.08 -9.99
C LEU A 87 -19.35 27.74 -9.22
N ILE A 88 -19.43 27.78 -7.88
CA ILE A 88 -18.34 28.30 -7.03
C ILE A 88 -17.07 27.47 -7.25
N SER A 89 -17.19 26.15 -7.23
CA SER A 89 -16.08 25.25 -7.48
C SER A 89 -15.42 25.50 -8.83
N ASN A 90 -16.20 25.62 -9.89
CA ASN A 90 -15.70 25.85 -11.23
C ASN A 90 -15.12 27.25 -11.45
N LYS A 91 -15.83 28.30 -11.01
CA LYS A 91 -15.46 29.69 -11.34
C LYS A 91 -14.45 30.28 -10.36
N THR A 92 -14.66 30.10 -9.06
CA THR A 92 -13.79 30.71 -8.04
C THR A 92 -12.52 29.91 -7.85
N TYR A 93 -12.63 28.58 -7.93
CA TYR A 93 -11.52 27.66 -7.68
C TYR A 93 -10.96 26.99 -8.94
N GLY A 94 -11.36 27.40 -10.13
CA GLY A 94 -10.95 26.79 -11.41
C GLY A 94 -9.43 26.75 -11.67
N GLN A 95 -8.63 27.53 -10.93
CA GLN A 95 -7.18 27.40 -10.96
C GLN A 95 -6.66 26.15 -10.22
N TYR A 96 -7.45 25.63 -9.28
CA TYR A 96 -7.10 24.46 -8.43
C TYR A 96 -7.97 23.23 -8.71
N VAL A 97 -9.12 23.42 -9.36
CA VAL A 97 -10.16 22.39 -9.51
C VAL A 97 -10.49 22.20 -10.99
N ASP A 98 -10.62 20.95 -11.40
CA ASP A 98 -11.12 20.54 -12.72
C ASP A 98 -12.19 19.46 -12.57
N ASP A 99 -12.87 19.16 -13.66
CA ASP A 99 -13.81 18.02 -13.76
C ASP A 99 -14.92 18.03 -12.69
N VAL A 100 -15.44 19.21 -12.33
CA VAL A 100 -16.46 19.33 -11.27
C VAL A 100 -17.79 18.73 -11.69
N GLY A 101 -18.34 17.85 -10.85
CA GLY A 101 -19.65 17.26 -11.03
C GLY A 101 -20.43 17.08 -9.73
N GLY A 102 -21.76 17.10 -9.83
CA GLY A 102 -22.64 16.67 -8.76
C GLY A 102 -22.84 15.15 -8.82
N ARG A 103 -23.08 14.54 -7.66
CA ARG A 103 -23.39 13.12 -7.50
C ARG A 103 -24.62 12.98 -6.61
N LEU A 104 -25.73 12.57 -7.22
CA LEU A 104 -27.02 12.37 -6.55
C LEU A 104 -27.36 10.89 -6.49
N GLU A 105 -27.87 10.46 -5.35
CA GLU A 105 -28.22 9.05 -5.13
C GLU A 105 -29.73 8.89 -4.91
N GLN A 106 -30.25 7.82 -5.49
CA GLN A 106 -31.60 7.33 -5.23
C GLN A 106 -31.52 5.86 -4.85
N TYR A 107 -31.84 5.56 -3.61
CA TYR A 107 -31.79 4.20 -3.07
C TYR A 107 -33.07 3.42 -3.32
N ASN A 108 -32.99 2.10 -3.14
CA ASN A 108 -34.10 1.16 -3.18
C ASN A 108 -34.84 1.18 -4.52
N VAL A 109 -34.12 1.27 -5.62
CA VAL A 109 -34.70 1.13 -6.97
C VAL A 109 -34.62 -0.32 -7.44
N ASN A 110 -35.65 -0.76 -8.18
CA ASN A 110 -35.67 -2.05 -8.84
C ASN A 110 -35.35 -1.86 -10.32
N ILE A 111 -34.51 -2.75 -10.83
CA ILE A 111 -34.15 -2.78 -12.27
C ILE A 111 -34.72 -4.06 -12.85
N ASN A 112 -35.56 -3.96 -13.88
CA ASN A 112 -36.25 -5.10 -14.47
C ASN A 112 -35.89 -5.23 -15.97
N TYR A 113 -35.74 -6.47 -16.42
CA TYR A 113 -35.57 -6.81 -17.84
C TYR A 113 -36.31 -8.13 -18.15
N GLY A 114 -37.38 -8.06 -18.91
CA GLY A 114 -38.30 -9.20 -19.10
C GLY A 114 -38.87 -9.66 -17.76
N ASP A 115 -38.71 -10.94 -17.46
CA ASP A 115 -39.14 -11.56 -16.19
C ASP A 115 -38.11 -11.48 -15.09
N ASN A 116 -36.88 -11.03 -15.40
CA ASN A 116 -35.78 -10.92 -14.41
C ASN A 116 -35.76 -9.53 -13.80
N TYR A 117 -35.35 -9.46 -12.53
CA TYR A 117 -35.21 -8.19 -11.82
C TYR A 117 -34.06 -8.22 -10.80
N VAL A 118 -33.50 -7.06 -10.51
CA VAL A 118 -32.55 -6.82 -9.45
C VAL A 118 -33.16 -5.80 -8.50
N ALA A 119 -33.34 -6.19 -7.23
CA ALA A 119 -34.04 -5.37 -6.25
C ALA A 119 -33.08 -4.50 -5.43
N SER A 120 -33.63 -3.45 -4.82
CA SER A 120 -32.96 -2.61 -3.80
C SER A 120 -31.61 -2.05 -4.23
N GLN A 121 -31.51 -1.65 -5.49
CA GLN A 121 -30.27 -1.07 -6.03
C GLN A 121 -30.16 0.43 -5.76
N SER A 122 -28.93 0.95 -5.85
CA SER A 122 -28.67 2.39 -5.87
C SER A 122 -28.56 2.88 -7.30
N LEU A 123 -29.39 3.86 -7.63
CA LEU A 123 -29.31 4.61 -8.90
C LEU A 123 -28.60 5.93 -8.63
N VAL A 124 -27.49 6.15 -9.32
CA VAL A 124 -26.61 7.30 -9.07
C VAL A 124 -26.52 8.18 -10.31
N GLY A 125 -26.92 9.41 -10.16
CA GLY A 125 -26.73 10.44 -11.18
C GLY A 125 -25.34 11.06 -11.06
N VAL A 126 -24.55 10.99 -12.13
CA VAL A 126 -23.16 11.40 -12.15
C VAL A 126 -22.83 12.27 -13.37
N ALA A 127 -21.77 13.05 -13.26
CA ALA A 127 -21.17 13.77 -14.37
C ALA A 127 -20.38 12.82 -15.29
N PRO A 128 -20.13 13.17 -16.55
CA PRO A 128 -19.30 12.39 -17.47
C PRO A 128 -17.86 12.17 -17.02
N THR A 129 -17.37 12.98 -16.09
CA THR A 129 -16.03 12.92 -15.49
C THR A 129 -15.89 11.85 -14.40
N HIS A 130 -17.00 11.35 -13.86
CA HIS A 130 -17.04 10.35 -12.80
C HIS A 130 -16.16 9.10 -13.06
N PRO A 131 -16.13 8.46 -14.25
CA PRO A 131 -15.30 7.28 -14.49
C PRO A 131 -13.80 7.56 -14.34
N LYS A 132 -13.37 8.79 -14.60
CA LYS A 132 -11.99 9.22 -14.40
C LYS A 132 -11.66 9.29 -12.90
N ILE A 133 -12.58 9.82 -12.09
CA ILE A 133 -12.42 9.96 -10.63
C ILE A 133 -12.44 8.60 -9.93
N ASP A 134 -13.41 7.76 -10.25
CA ASP A 134 -13.58 6.43 -9.65
C ASP A 134 -12.88 5.30 -10.42
N LYS A 135 -12.07 5.64 -11.44
CA LYS A 135 -11.35 4.66 -12.28
C LYS A 135 -12.26 3.52 -12.76
N THR A 136 -13.49 3.86 -13.15
CA THR A 136 -14.48 2.89 -13.58
C THR A 136 -14.08 2.27 -14.92
N GLU A 137 -13.83 0.96 -14.94
CA GLU A 137 -13.47 0.21 -16.15
C GLU A 137 -14.74 -0.28 -16.85
N LEU A 138 -14.90 0.06 -18.14
CA LEU A 138 -15.99 -0.45 -18.97
C LEU A 138 -15.65 -1.82 -19.55
N ILE A 139 -16.60 -2.74 -19.48
CA ILE A 139 -16.52 -4.07 -20.10
C ILE A 139 -17.15 -4.06 -21.48
N ALA A 140 -18.24 -3.28 -21.66
CA ALA A 140 -18.97 -3.17 -22.92
C ALA A 140 -19.67 -1.82 -23.03
N GLY A 141 -19.85 -1.31 -24.24
CA GLY A 141 -20.54 -0.06 -24.50
C GLY A 141 -19.74 1.19 -24.13
N ARG A 142 -20.43 2.23 -23.64
CA ARG A 142 -19.87 3.52 -23.25
C ARG A 142 -20.42 3.99 -21.89
N PHE A 143 -19.76 4.95 -21.30
CA PHE A 143 -20.27 5.66 -20.12
C PHE A 143 -21.19 6.82 -20.51
N ILE A 144 -21.82 7.44 -19.52
CA ILE A 144 -22.61 8.68 -19.67
C ILE A 144 -21.70 9.78 -20.24
N ASN A 145 -22.23 10.56 -21.18
CA ASN A 145 -21.49 11.64 -21.86
C ASN A 145 -22.22 12.99 -21.76
N GLU A 146 -21.61 14.04 -22.30
CA GLU A 146 -22.13 15.40 -22.28
C GLU A 146 -23.48 15.52 -23.00
N ILE A 147 -23.73 14.71 -24.06
CA ILE A 147 -25.02 14.71 -24.79
C ILE A 147 -26.10 14.15 -23.87
N ASP A 148 -25.82 13.06 -23.16
CA ASP A 148 -26.76 12.47 -22.21
C ASP A 148 -27.12 13.47 -21.08
N MET A 149 -26.14 14.25 -20.63
CA MET A 149 -26.35 15.33 -19.66
C MET A 149 -27.21 16.45 -20.20
N LYS A 150 -26.88 16.95 -21.39
CA LYS A 150 -27.56 18.10 -22.00
C LYS A 150 -29.02 17.78 -22.40
N GLU A 151 -29.24 16.58 -22.96
CA GLU A 151 -30.54 16.15 -23.44
C GLU A 151 -31.36 15.37 -22.41
N GLN A 152 -30.78 15.18 -21.19
CA GLN A 152 -31.40 14.41 -20.10
C GLN A 152 -31.86 13.02 -20.57
N ARG A 153 -30.99 12.34 -21.36
CA ARG A 153 -31.33 11.03 -21.93
C ARG A 153 -31.51 10.00 -20.83
N LYS A 154 -32.48 9.12 -21.00
CA LYS A 154 -32.71 7.97 -20.10
C LYS A 154 -31.76 6.82 -20.46
N ASN A 155 -30.47 7.08 -20.31
CA ASN A 155 -29.41 6.11 -20.52
C ASN A 155 -28.87 5.64 -19.15
N VAL A 156 -28.57 4.33 -19.06
CA VAL A 156 -28.05 3.72 -17.83
C VAL A 156 -26.80 2.91 -18.11
N VAL A 157 -25.86 2.96 -17.21
CA VAL A 157 -24.67 2.09 -17.17
C VAL A 157 -24.85 1.16 -15.98
N LEU A 158 -24.83 -0.14 -16.22
CA LEU A 158 -25.04 -1.17 -15.22
C LEU A 158 -23.71 -1.78 -14.76
N SER A 159 -23.66 -2.29 -13.55
CA SER A 159 -22.56 -3.14 -13.14
C SER A 159 -22.64 -4.51 -13.82
N ARG A 160 -21.51 -5.22 -13.88
CA ARG A 160 -21.48 -6.60 -14.43
C ARG A 160 -22.39 -7.54 -13.64
N SER A 161 -22.43 -7.42 -12.30
CA SER A 161 -23.28 -8.24 -11.46
C SER A 161 -24.75 -7.99 -11.72
N GLN A 162 -25.20 -6.72 -11.74
CA GLN A 162 -26.57 -6.36 -12.11
C GLN A 162 -26.94 -6.89 -13.49
N ALA A 163 -26.06 -6.71 -14.47
CA ALA A 163 -26.32 -7.16 -15.84
C ALA A 163 -26.40 -8.70 -15.93
N LYS A 164 -25.60 -9.45 -15.17
CA LYS A 164 -25.66 -10.92 -15.13
C LYS A 164 -26.94 -11.46 -14.50
N GLU A 165 -27.46 -10.80 -13.47
CA GLU A 165 -28.74 -11.17 -12.87
C GLU A 165 -29.91 -10.94 -13.82
N LEU A 166 -29.84 -9.86 -14.63
CA LEU A 166 -30.88 -9.53 -15.62
C LEU A 166 -30.83 -10.44 -16.85
N CYS A 167 -29.65 -10.84 -17.32
CA CYS A 167 -29.50 -11.64 -18.53
C CYS A 167 -28.24 -12.51 -18.47
N LYS A 168 -28.34 -13.81 -18.83
CA LYS A 168 -27.17 -14.74 -18.90
C LYS A 168 -26.08 -14.22 -19.84
N ASP A 169 -26.47 -13.74 -21.02
CA ASP A 169 -25.54 -13.02 -21.91
C ASP A 169 -25.62 -11.51 -21.62
N TYR A 170 -25.01 -11.11 -20.53
CA TYR A 170 -25.07 -9.74 -20.01
C TYR A 170 -24.57 -8.69 -21.01
N ARG A 171 -23.63 -9.05 -21.92
CA ARG A 171 -23.15 -8.11 -22.93
C ARG A 171 -24.19 -7.73 -23.97
N SER A 172 -25.13 -8.62 -24.24
CA SER A 172 -26.24 -8.37 -25.18
C SER A 172 -27.24 -7.34 -24.66
N LEU A 173 -27.20 -6.98 -23.37
CA LEU A 173 -28.02 -5.92 -22.77
C LEU A 173 -27.67 -4.52 -23.30
N VAL A 174 -26.46 -4.30 -23.81
CA VAL A 174 -26.08 -3.01 -24.39
C VAL A 174 -27.01 -2.70 -25.56
N SER A 175 -27.53 -1.49 -25.58
CA SER A 175 -28.59 -0.99 -26.51
C SER A 175 -29.99 -1.57 -26.27
N LYS A 176 -30.22 -2.41 -25.27
CA LYS A 176 -31.53 -2.84 -24.84
C LYS A 176 -32.13 -1.90 -23.79
N ASN A 177 -33.45 -1.96 -23.65
CA ASN A 177 -34.16 -1.17 -22.65
C ASN A 177 -34.40 -2.00 -21.39
N VAL A 178 -34.07 -1.44 -20.23
CA VAL A 178 -34.44 -1.94 -18.91
C VAL A 178 -35.42 -0.99 -18.25
N LYS A 179 -36.22 -1.51 -17.33
CA LYS A 179 -37.23 -0.71 -16.62
C LYS A 179 -36.71 -0.41 -15.20
N ILE A 180 -36.54 0.86 -14.87
CA ILE A 180 -36.11 1.33 -13.56
C ILE A 180 -37.24 2.20 -12.99
N SER A 181 -37.75 1.85 -11.81
CA SER A 181 -38.86 2.59 -11.17
C SER A 181 -40.01 2.96 -12.17
N ASN A 182 -40.42 2.00 -13.00
CA ASN A 182 -41.42 2.14 -14.03
C ASN A 182 -41.06 3.01 -15.24
N LEU A 183 -39.86 3.50 -15.37
CA LEU A 183 -39.34 4.24 -16.53
C LEU A 183 -38.42 3.37 -17.36
N ASN A 184 -38.48 3.50 -18.67
CA ASN A 184 -37.59 2.79 -19.58
C ASN A 184 -36.26 3.54 -19.72
N PHE A 185 -35.16 2.83 -19.52
CA PHE A 185 -33.78 3.31 -19.71
C PHE A 185 -33.08 2.43 -20.74
N GLN A 186 -32.34 3.03 -21.64
CA GLN A 186 -31.47 2.30 -22.55
C GLN A 186 -30.15 1.98 -21.85
N VAL A 187 -29.74 0.72 -21.85
CA VAL A 187 -28.42 0.32 -21.35
C VAL A 187 -27.38 0.74 -22.38
N VAL A 188 -26.49 1.70 -22.00
CA VAL A 188 -25.47 2.21 -22.91
C VAL A 188 -24.09 1.64 -22.59
N GLY A 189 -23.90 1.06 -21.39
CA GLY A 189 -22.65 0.43 -21.03
C GLY A 189 -22.77 -0.50 -19.83
N ILE A 190 -21.74 -1.32 -19.66
CA ILE A 190 -21.59 -2.23 -18.54
C ILE A 190 -20.17 -2.06 -18.00
N TYR A 191 -20.04 -1.81 -16.70
CA TYR A 191 -18.76 -1.65 -16.06
C TYR A 191 -18.40 -2.84 -15.17
N LYS A 192 -17.12 -2.98 -14.87
CA LYS A 192 -16.56 -4.01 -13.99
C LYS A 192 -16.87 -3.66 -12.54
N ASP A 193 -17.42 -4.64 -11.81
CA ASP A 193 -17.70 -4.45 -10.39
C ASP A 193 -16.41 -4.24 -9.60
N ASP A 194 -16.49 -3.43 -8.58
CA ASP A 194 -15.49 -3.39 -7.52
C ASP A 194 -15.80 -4.53 -6.53
N GLU A 195 -15.05 -5.61 -6.62
CA GLU A 195 -15.24 -6.82 -5.79
C GLU A 195 -15.13 -6.55 -4.28
N SER A 196 -14.65 -5.37 -3.89
CA SER A 196 -14.56 -4.94 -2.50
C SER A 196 -15.82 -4.29 -1.96
N ARG A 197 -16.78 -3.93 -2.83
CA ARG A 197 -18.06 -3.34 -2.44
C ARG A 197 -19.16 -4.35 -2.58
N ASN A 198 -19.94 -4.53 -1.52
CA ASN A 198 -21.12 -5.39 -1.57
C ASN A 198 -22.32 -4.72 -2.22
N ASN A 199 -22.27 -3.41 -2.46
CA ASN A 199 -23.34 -2.65 -3.10
C ASN A 199 -22.90 -2.15 -4.47
N THR A 200 -23.66 -2.52 -5.50
CA THR A 200 -23.42 -2.11 -6.88
C THR A 200 -24.34 -0.96 -7.25
N GLU A 201 -23.81 0.01 -7.98
CA GLU A 201 -24.51 1.21 -8.40
C GLU A 201 -24.86 1.11 -9.88
N ALA A 202 -26.04 1.62 -10.24
CA ALA A 202 -26.37 1.88 -11.64
C ALA A 202 -26.19 3.37 -11.91
N PHE A 203 -25.46 3.74 -12.96
CA PHE A 203 -25.16 5.13 -13.27
C PHE A 203 -26.06 5.69 -14.35
N ILE A 204 -26.59 6.89 -14.13
CA ILE A 204 -27.32 7.70 -15.11
C ILE A 204 -26.75 9.12 -15.14
N ALA A 205 -27.19 9.93 -16.10
CA ALA A 205 -26.79 11.32 -16.15
C ALA A 205 -27.31 12.11 -14.94
N TYR A 206 -26.46 12.96 -14.34
CA TYR A 206 -26.82 13.80 -13.21
C TYR A 206 -28.05 14.67 -13.47
N SER A 207 -28.15 15.28 -14.66
CA SER A 207 -29.33 16.05 -15.05
C SER A 207 -30.59 15.22 -15.15
N THR A 208 -30.48 13.96 -15.58
CA THR A 208 -31.61 13.03 -15.71
C THR A 208 -32.19 12.65 -14.35
N ILE A 209 -31.33 12.33 -13.34
CA ILE A 209 -31.82 11.99 -12.00
C ILE A 209 -32.51 13.18 -11.32
N LYS A 210 -31.99 14.39 -11.52
CA LYS A 210 -32.59 15.62 -10.99
C LYS A 210 -34.05 15.80 -11.52
N THR A 211 -34.22 15.61 -12.81
CA THR A 211 -35.51 15.76 -13.45
C THR A 211 -36.50 14.66 -13.05
N ILE A 212 -36.06 13.39 -13.07
CA ILE A 212 -36.96 12.25 -12.79
C ILE A 212 -37.46 12.24 -11.34
N TYR A 213 -36.56 12.56 -10.40
CA TYR A 213 -36.87 12.51 -8.97
C TYR A 213 -37.14 13.89 -8.36
N ALA A 214 -37.33 14.91 -9.18
CA ALA A 214 -37.67 16.29 -8.77
C ALA A 214 -36.74 16.82 -7.67
N LYS A 215 -35.42 16.59 -7.81
CA LYS A 215 -34.42 16.98 -6.81
C LYS A 215 -34.16 18.50 -6.74
N GLY A 216 -34.79 19.28 -7.63
CA GLY A 216 -34.64 20.74 -7.61
C GLY A 216 -33.20 21.18 -7.78
N ASP A 217 -32.71 21.97 -6.81
CA ASP A 217 -31.35 22.52 -6.79
C ASP A 217 -30.34 21.63 -6.05
N ASP A 218 -30.80 20.52 -5.47
CA ASP A 218 -29.93 19.58 -4.72
C ASP A 218 -28.84 19.00 -5.62
N ALA A 219 -27.58 19.13 -5.21
CA ALA A 219 -26.42 18.56 -5.86
C ALA A 219 -25.95 17.22 -5.23
N GLY A 220 -26.53 16.86 -4.09
CA GLY A 220 -26.13 15.68 -3.33
C GLY A 220 -24.73 15.85 -2.74
N SER A 221 -23.74 15.25 -3.34
CA SER A 221 -22.33 15.50 -3.08
C SER A 221 -21.63 16.04 -4.33
N LEU A 222 -20.50 16.70 -4.15
CA LEU A 222 -19.67 17.16 -5.26
C LEU A 222 -18.44 16.27 -5.40
N GLU A 223 -17.99 16.09 -6.62
CA GLU A 223 -16.73 15.43 -6.92
C GLU A 223 -15.96 16.21 -7.98
N PHE A 224 -14.64 16.30 -7.81
CA PHE A 224 -13.76 17.00 -8.74
C PHE A 224 -12.32 16.52 -8.63
N THR A 225 -11.50 16.89 -9.60
CA THR A 225 -10.06 16.67 -9.57
C THR A 225 -9.34 17.92 -9.11
N ILE A 226 -8.23 17.73 -8.39
CA ILE A 226 -7.37 18.82 -7.90
C ILE A 226 -6.15 18.94 -8.79
N LYS A 227 -5.76 20.17 -9.07
CA LYS A 227 -4.51 20.52 -9.77
C LYS A 227 -3.77 21.62 -9.01
N ASN A 228 -2.46 21.74 -9.25
CA ASN A 228 -1.62 22.81 -8.72
C ASN A 228 -1.49 22.90 -7.17
N LEU A 229 -1.99 21.93 -6.42
CA LEU A 229 -1.83 21.79 -4.97
C LEU A 229 -0.82 20.68 -4.69
N LYS A 230 0.46 21.04 -4.49
CA LYS A 230 1.55 20.06 -4.40
C LYS A 230 1.98 19.74 -2.97
N THR A 231 1.77 20.67 -2.05
CA THR A 231 2.18 20.53 -0.65
C THR A 231 0.99 20.30 0.26
N GLN A 232 1.26 19.82 1.47
CA GLN A 232 0.23 19.67 2.49
C GLN A 232 -0.37 21.03 2.86
N GLU A 233 0.47 22.04 3.02
CA GLU A 233 0.08 23.40 3.37
C GLU A 233 -0.84 24.04 2.32
N ASP A 234 -0.53 23.84 1.03
CA ASP A 234 -1.38 24.33 -0.07
C ASP A 234 -2.78 23.70 -0.01
N ASN A 235 -2.85 22.40 0.27
CA ASN A 235 -4.11 21.66 0.37
C ASN A 235 -4.93 22.12 1.60
N GLU A 236 -4.32 22.26 2.78
CA GLU A 236 -4.99 22.74 3.99
C GLU A 236 -5.53 24.16 3.80
N GLN A 237 -4.74 25.04 3.18
CA GLN A 237 -5.18 26.40 2.87
C GLN A 237 -6.33 26.43 1.85
N PHE A 238 -6.25 25.56 0.82
CA PHE A 238 -7.33 25.40 -0.14
C PHE A 238 -8.61 24.93 0.53
N GLU A 239 -8.55 23.88 1.35
CA GLU A 239 -9.71 23.33 2.05
C GLU A 239 -10.38 24.36 2.96
N LYS A 240 -9.58 25.15 3.69
CA LYS A 240 -10.07 26.21 4.56
C LYS A 240 -10.80 27.29 3.76
N ASN A 241 -10.21 27.75 2.66
CA ASN A 241 -10.82 28.78 1.82
C ASN A 241 -12.07 28.26 1.09
N TYR A 242 -12.01 27.04 0.58
CA TYR A 242 -13.12 26.38 -0.10
C TYR A 242 -14.31 26.22 0.85
N ARG A 243 -14.07 25.69 2.06
CA ARG A 243 -15.08 25.54 3.10
C ARG A 243 -15.73 26.89 3.44
N ALA A 244 -14.94 27.92 3.66
CA ALA A 244 -15.47 29.27 3.93
C ALA A 244 -16.37 29.79 2.81
N SER A 245 -16.04 29.50 1.54
CA SER A 245 -16.86 29.92 0.39
C SER A 245 -18.18 29.15 0.32
N ILE A 246 -18.16 27.84 0.55
CA ILE A 246 -19.40 27.04 0.61
C ILE A 246 -20.24 27.45 1.82
N ASN A 247 -19.65 27.65 2.99
CA ASN A 247 -20.33 28.11 4.19
C ASN A 247 -21.05 29.43 3.95
N ASN A 248 -20.40 30.37 3.28
CA ASN A 248 -21.00 31.66 2.92
C ASN A 248 -22.23 31.49 2.01
N ASN A 249 -22.18 30.58 1.04
CA ASN A 249 -23.32 30.27 0.19
C ASN A 249 -24.52 29.75 1.00
N HIS A 250 -24.25 28.96 2.04
CA HIS A 250 -25.27 28.35 2.90
C HIS A 250 -25.59 29.13 4.16
N GLN A 251 -25.12 30.39 4.28
CA GLN A 251 -25.32 31.24 5.46
C GLN A 251 -24.90 30.52 6.75
N ALA A 252 -23.75 29.85 6.71
CA ALA A 252 -23.08 29.25 7.84
C ALA A 252 -21.84 30.06 8.24
N ALA A 253 -21.34 29.86 9.45
CA ALA A 253 -20.12 30.53 9.89
C ALA A 253 -18.93 30.09 8.99
N PRO A 254 -18.09 31.02 8.48
CA PRO A 254 -16.99 30.67 7.57
C PRO A 254 -16.01 29.66 8.16
N ASP A 255 -15.89 29.63 9.47
CA ASP A 255 -15.00 28.77 10.26
C ASP A 255 -15.71 27.54 10.86
N ASP A 256 -16.91 27.21 10.38
CA ASP A 256 -17.64 26.02 10.84
C ASP A 256 -17.17 24.78 10.03
N ASP A 257 -16.48 23.88 10.73
CA ASP A 257 -15.85 22.70 10.10
C ASP A 257 -16.82 21.55 9.81
N ARG A 258 -18.04 21.57 10.38
CA ARG A 258 -19.00 20.48 10.29
C ARG A 258 -20.02 20.63 9.17
N THR A 259 -20.11 21.81 8.55
CA THR A 259 -21.05 22.12 7.46
C THR A 259 -20.85 21.26 6.22
N ILE A 260 -19.61 20.97 5.90
CA ILE A 260 -19.22 20.05 4.83
C ILE A 260 -18.04 19.20 5.27
N TRP A 261 -18.04 17.98 4.77
CA TRP A 261 -16.89 17.08 4.92
C TRP A 261 -16.17 16.97 3.57
N LEU A 262 -14.86 17.29 3.58
CA LEU A 262 -13.99 17.24 2.43
C LEU A 262 -13.17 15.94 2.49
N TRP A 263 -13.38 15.06 1.55
CA TRP A 263 -12.55 13.87 1.41
C TRP A 263 -11.48 14.11 0.35
N ASN A 264 -10.32 14.56 0.82
CA ASN A 264 -9.17 14.89 -0.02
C ASN A 264 -8.24 13.69 -0.16
N ARG A 265 -8.35 12.98 -1.26
CA ARG A 265 -7.54 11.78 -1.51
C ARG A 265 -6.06 12.07 -1.74
N TYR A 266 -5.72 13.28 -2.14
CA TYR A 266 -4.32 13.67 -2.27
C TYR A 266 -3.65 13.70 -0.89
N MET A 267 -4.32 14.24 0.10
CA MET A 267 -3.86 14.25 1.50
C MET A 267 -3.77 12.84 2.07
N ASP A 268 -4.80 12.00 1.84
CA ASP A 268 -4.80 10.60 2.24
C ASP A 268 -3.58 9.85 1.66
N ASN A 269 -3.25 10.09 0.38
CA ASN A 269 -2.08 9.49 -0.26
C ASN A 269 -0.75 9.98 0.34
N ILE A 270 -0.62 11.27 0.67
CA ILE A 270 0.58 11.79 1.35
C ILE A 270 0.75 11.10 2.72
N GLN A 271 -0.29 11.09 3.54
CA GLN A 271 -0.27 10.48 4.87
C GLN A 271 0.00 8.98 4.79
N MET A 272 -0.60 8.29 3.84
CA MET A 272 -0.37 6.87 3.60
C MET A 272 1.09 6.60 3.21
N ASN A 273 1.66 7.38 2.28
CA ASN A 273 3.06 7.23 1.88
C ASN A 273 4.03 7.49 3.04
N GLN A 274 3.72 8.46 3.91
CA GLN A 274 4.48 8.70 5.14
C GLN A 274 4.36 7.49 6.09
N GLY A 275 3.16 6.96 6.29
CA GLY A 275 2.94 5.76 7.10
C GLY A 275 3.70 4.53 6.57
N ILE A 276 3.70 4.33 5.26
CA ILE A 276 4.48 3.27 4.58
C ILE A 276 5.99 3.47 4.83
N ALA A 277 6.50 4.70 4.69
CA ALA A 277 7.92 4.99 4.92
C ALA A 277 8.33 4.72 6.38
N ILE A 278 7.48 5.09 7.34
CA ILE A 278 7.71 4.79 8.77
C ILE A 278 7.72 3.28 8.99
N MET A 279 6.76 2.54 8.44
CA MET A 279 6.67 1.09 8.58
C MET A 279 7.90 0.39 7.96
N GLN A 280 8.31 0.79 6.76
CA GLN A 280 9.52 0.27 6.12
C GLN A 280 10.77 0.54 6.98
N THR A 281 10.89 1.75 7.51
CA THR A 281 12.01 2.11 8.41
C THR A 281 12.02 1.25 9.66
N ALA A 282 10.87 1.04 10.30
CA ALA A 282 10.75 0.19 11.48
C ALA A 282 11.14 -1.27 11.18
N LEU A 283 10.69 -1.83 10.05
CA LEU A 283 11.06 -3.17 9.62
C LEU A 283 12.57 -3.32 9.39
N TRP A 284 13.21 -2.32 8.78
CA TRP A 284 14.65 -2.29 8.62
C TRP A 284 15.39 -2.22 9.97
N ILE A 285 14.92 -1.41 10.90
CA ILE A 285 15.49 -1.30 12.25
C ILE A 285 15.42 -2.65 12.98
N VAL A 286 14.24 -3.28 13.02
CA VAL A 286 14.05 -4.60 13.67
C VAL A 286 14.92 -5.65 12.99
N GLY A 287 14.95 -5.68 11.67
CA GLY A 287 15.79 -6.60 10.89
C GLY A 287 17.29 -6.41 11.16
N LEU A 288 17.76 -5.16 11.28
CA LEU A 288 19.13 -4.85 11.66
C LEU A 288 19.47 -5.34 13.07
N PHE A 289 18.58 -5.16 14.05
CA PHE A 289 18.80 -5.66 15.40
C PHE A 289 18.85 -7.19 15.46
N THR A 290 18.02 -7.90 14.71
CA THR A 290 18.08 -9.37 14.62
C THR A 290 19.41 -9.83 13.99
N LEU A 291 19.87 -9.12 12.96
CA LEU A 291 21.17 -9.38 12.34
C LEU A 291 22.32 -9.11 13.30
N LEU A 292 22.29 -8.00 14.07
CA LEU A 292 23.30 -7.69 15.09
C LEU A 292 23.39 -8.79 16.14
N SER A 293 22.29 -9.36 16.58
CA SER A 293 22.28 -10.52 17.47
C SER A 293 23.04 -11.72 16.87
N GLY A 294 22.83 -11.99 15.58
CA GLY A 294 23.59 -13.01 14.84
C GLY A 294 25.09 -12.70 14.77
N ILE A 295 25.47 -11.44 14.52
CA ILE A 295 26.88 -10.97 14.49
C ILE A 295 27.58 -11.22 15.82
N VAL A 296 26.92 -10.88 16.93
CA VAL A 296 27.49 -11.10 18.29
C VAL A 296 27.71 -12.59 18.54
N GLY A 297 26.75 -13.44 18.12
CA GLY A 297 26.88 -14.89 18.18
C GLY A 297 28.13 -15.40 17.43
N VAL A 298 28.29 -14.95 16.17
CA VAL A 298 29.49 -15.30 15.35
C VAL A 298 30.78 -14.82 16.01
N SER A 299 30.82 -13.56 16.44
CA SER A 299 32.02 -12.97 17.06
C SER A 299 32.44 -13.74 18.31
N ASN A 300 31.49 -14.12 19.18
CA ASN A 300 31.79 -14.91 20.37
C ASN A 300 32.38 -16.29 20.05
N ILE A 301 31.81 -16.98 19.05
CA ILE A 301 32.30 -18.30 18.65
C ILE A 301 33.66 -18.18 17.97
N MET A 302 33.90 -17.16 17.16
CA MET A 302 35.20 -16.90 16.55
C MET A 302 36.26 -16.55 17.59
N LEU A 303 35.92 -15.84 18.68
CA LEU A 303 36.83 -15.58 19.79
C LEU A 303 37.29 -16.88 20.47
N ILE A 304 36.38 -17.82 20.68
CA ILE A 304 36.71 -19.14 21.24
C ILE A 304 37.65 -19.90 20.28
N THR A 305 37.34 -19.88 18.98
CA THR A 305 38.15 -20.52 17.92
C THR A 305 39.58 -19.94 17.91
N VAL A 306 39.71 -18.61 18.03
CA VAL A 306 41.03 -17.93 18.11
C VAL A 306 41.80 -18.38 19.34
N LYS A 307 41.15 -18.52 20.53
CA LYS A 307 41.81 -19.02 21.74
C LYS A 307 42.32 -20.44 21.56
N GLU A 308 41.56 -21.35 20.99
CA GLU A 308 41.97 -22.73 20.73
C GLU A 308 43.14 -22.85 19.73
N ARG A 309 43.17 -21.95 18.73
CA ARG A 309 44.24 -21.88 17.72
C ARG A 309 45.40 -20.95 18.09
N THR A 310 45.46 -20.51 19.37
CA THR A 310 46.51 -19.57 19.84
C THR A 310 47.89 -20.09 19.55
N ARG A 311 48.17 -21.40 19.83
CA ARG A 311 49.44 -22.05 19.58
C ARG A 311 49.80 -22.07 18.09
N GLU A 312 48.85 -22.37 17.22
CA GLU A 312 49.03 -22.34 15.76
C GLU A 312 49.45 -20.94 15.28
N PHE A 313 48.74 -19.90 15.72
CA PHE A 313 49.06 -18.52 15.37
C PHE A 313 50.41 -18.07 15.96
N GLY A 314 50.75 -18.54 17.16
CA GLY A 314 52.06 -18.31 17.79
C GLY A 314 53.20 -18.90 16.95
N VAL A 315 53.08 -20.16 16.52
CA VAL A 315 54.06 -20.82 15.65
C VAL A 315 54.22 -20.08 14.32
N ARG A 316 53.11 -19.73 13.67
CA ARG A 316 53.15 -18.98 12.40
C ARG A 316 53.89 -17.64 12.56
N LYS A 317 53.67 -16.92 13.65
CA LYS A 317 54.40 -15.68 13.97
C LYS A 317 55.88 -15.91 14.29
N ALA A 318 56.20 -16.98 15.00
CA ALA A 318 57.59 -17.33 15.30
C ALA A 318 58.41 -17.63 14.03
N ILE A 319 57.75 -18.18 12.99
CA ILE A 319 58.37 -18.45 11.67
C ILE A 319 58.35 -17.20 10.75
N GLY A 320 57.85 -16.02 11.24
CA GLY A 320 57.93 -14.75 10.54
C GLY A 320 56.62 -14.29 9.84
N ALA A 321 55.48 -14.89 10.14
CA ALA A 321 54.21 -14.44 9.58
C ALA A 321 53.83 -13.04 10.09
N LYS A 322 53.50 -12.13 9.18
CA LYS A 322 53.08 -10.76 9.54
C LYS A 322 51.71 -10.79 10.24
N PRO A 323 51.45 -9.95 11.23
CA PRO A 323 50.13 -9.85 11.91
C PRO A 323 48.97 -9.68 10.96
N TRP A 324 49.16 -8.95 9.86
CA TRP A 324 48.17 -8.74 8.80
C TRP A 324 47.71 -10.02 8.09
N SER A 325 48.63 -11.01 7.93
CA SER A 325 48.29 -12.28 7.31
C SER A 325 47.32 -13.11 8.14
N ILE A 326 47.48 -13.08 9.48
CA ILE A 326 46.60 -13.74 10.46
C ILE A 326 45.23 -13.03 10.48
N LEU A 327 45.25 -11.70 10.50
CA LEU A 327 44.04 -10.88 10.47
C LEU A 327 43.22 -11.15 9.18
N LYS A 328 43.88 -11.16 8.02
CA LYS A 328 43.24 -11.48 6.72
C LYS A 328 42.64 -12.88 6.72
N LEU A 329 43.33 -13.87 7.29
CA LEU A 329 42.84 -15.25 7.36
C LEU A 329 41.52 -15.33 8.14
N ILE A 330 41.45 -14.74 9.33
CA ILE A 330 40.26 -14.80 10.21
C ILE A 330 39.10 -14.02 9.64
N ILE A 331 39.34 -12.83 9.06
CA ILE A 331 38.28 -12.07 8.41
C ILE A 331 37.72 -12.84 7.19
N THR A 332 38.61 -13.44 6.38
CA THR A 332 38.16 -14.24 5.22
C THR A 332 37.35 -15.45 5.68
N GLU A 333 37.76 -16.13 6.75
CA GLU A 333 37.02 -17.24 7.35
C GLU A 333 35.61 -16.79 7.80
N SER A 334 35.52 -15.66 8.50
CA SER A 334 34.26 -15.08 8.94
C SER A 334 33.35 -14.73 7.77
N ILE A 335 33.87 -14.07 6.72
CA ILE A 335 33.10 -13.71 5.53
C ILE A 335 32.56 -14.96 4.81
N ILE A 336 33.38 -16.00 4.66
CA ILE A 336 32.95 -17.24 3.99
C ILE A 336 31.83 -17.92 4.77
N ILE A 337 31.98 -18.06 6.09
CA ILE A 337 30.95 -18.67 6.94
C ILE A 337 29.66 -17.86 6.90
N THR A 338 29.75 -16.53 7.13
CA THR A 338 28.55 -15.68 7.14
C THR A 338 27.88 -15.59 5.78
N SER A 339 28.64 -15.56 4.67
CA SER A 339 28.08 -15.56 3.33
C SER A 339 27.36 -16.87 3.00
N PHE A 340 27.95 -18.01 3.35
CA PHE A 340 27.37 -19.32 3.08
C PHE A 340 26.05 -19.53 3.85
N PHE A 341 26.08 -19.34 5.18
CA PHE A 341 24.91 -19.53 6.00
C PHE A 341 23.89 -18.39 5.82
N GLY A 342 24.36 -17.20 5.50
CA GLY A 342 23.50 -16.09 5.14
C GLY A 342 22.72 -16.33 3.85
N TYR A 343 23.37 -16.93 2.86
CA TYR A 343 22.67 -17.35 1.63
C TYR A 343 21.58 -18.39 1.94
N ILE A 344 21.87 -19.36 2.79
CA ILE A 344 20.85 -20.35 3.23
C ILE A 344 19.68 -19.63 3.93
N GLY A 345 19.96 -18.72 4.85
CA GLY A 345 18.92 -17.92 5.54
C GLY A 345 18.08 -17.11 4.56
N MET A 346 18.71 -16.50 3.55
CA MET A 346 18.02 -15.75 2.50
C MET A 346 17.09 -16.65 1.68
N VAL A 347 17.56 -17.80 1.22
CA VAL A 347 16.75 -18.76 0.45
C VAL A 347 15.56 -19.25 1.28
N CYS A 348 15.80 -19.59 2.55
CA CYS A 348 14.70 -19.98 3.45
C CYS A 348 13.70 -18.84 3.69
N GLY A 349 14.17 -17.60 3.83
CA GLY A 349 13.32 -16.42 4.00
C GLY A 349 12.45 -16.12 2.77
N VAL A 350 13.04 -16.21 1.58
CA VAL A 350 12.29 -16.07 0.32
C VAL A 350 11.26 -17.20 0.19
N ALA A 351 11.67 -18.45 0.42
CA ALA A 351 10.77 -19.60 0.37
C ALA A 351 9.59 -19.46 1.36
N ALA A 352 9.84 -18.97 2.57
CA ALA A 352 8.79 -18.72 3.56
C ALA A 352 7.81 -17.62 3.09
N ASN A 353 8.30 -16.56 2.45
CA ASN A 353 7.45 -15.51 1.87
C ASN A 353 6.63 -16.04 0.69
N GLU A 354 7.19 -16.88 -0.17
CA GLU A 354 6.44 -17.52 -1.27
C GLU A 354 5.34 -18.47 -0.75
N ILE A 355 5.63 -19.22 0.32
CA ILE A 355 4.61 -20.05 0.98
C ILE A 355 3.52 -19.16 1.59
N MET A 356 3.89 -18.05 2.21
CA MET A 356 2.94 -17.08 2.77
C MET A 356 2.07 -16.45 1.66
N ASP A 357 2.65 -16.13 0.49
CA ASP A 357 1.89 -15.63 -0.66
C ASP A 357 0.89 -16.67 -1.17
N ALA A 358 1.34 -17.92 -1.34
CA ALA A 358 0.48 -19.00 -1.81
C ALA A 358 -0.67 -19.35 -0.83
N THR A 359 -0.49 -19.12 0.47
CA THR A 359 -1.49 -19.48 1.49
C THR A 359 -2.37 -18.31 1.92
N ILE A 360 -1.79 -17.13 2.14
CA ILE A 360 -2.48 -15.95 2.72
C ILE A 360 -2.55 -14.79 1.75
N GLY A 361 -1.63 -14.71 0.79
CA GLY A 361 -1.49 -13.57 -0.14
C GLY A 361 -2.68 -13.29 -1.05
N HIS A 362 -3.64 -14.21 -1.13
CA HIS A 362 -4.86 -14.09 -1.93
C HIS A 362 -6.13 -14.18 -1.09
N THR A 363 -6.01 -14.29 0.25
CA THR A 363 -7.19 -14.36 1.12
C THR A 363 -7.77 -12.98 1.35
N THR A 364 -9.07 -12.86 1.08
CA THR A 364 -9.86 -11.66 1.40
C THR A 364 -10.69 -11.92 2.65
N ILE A 365 -10.67 -10.99 3.59
CA ILE A 365 -11.60 -10.99 4.71
C ILE A 365 -12.87 -10.28 4.27
N ASP A 366 -13.98 -11.00 4.35
CA ASP A 366 -15.31 -10.44 4.12
C ASP A 366 -15.92 -10.05 5.47
N THR A 367 -16.05 -8.74 5.70
CA THR A 367 -16.67 -8.21 6.93
C THR A 367 -18.18 -7.98 6.76
N GLY A 368 -18.77 -8.39 5.63
CA GLY A 368 -20.16 -8.11 5.29
C GLY A 368 -20.37 -6.71 4.69
N LEU A 369 -19.56 -5.74 5.07
CA LEU A 369 -19.60 -4.36 4.54
C LEU A 369 -18.58 -4.13 3.43
N PHE A 370 -17.42 -4.75 3.53
CA PHE A 370 -16.35 -4.67 2.53
C PHE A 370 -15.47 -5.92 2.56
N LYS A 371 -14.89 -6.22 1.41
CA LYS A 371 -13.86 -7.26 1.26
C LYS A 371 -12.50 -6.59 1.19
N ALA A 372 -11.60 -6.95 2.09
CA ALA A 372 -10.24 -6.43 2.10
C ALA A 372 -9.24 -7.59 2.10
N ALA A 373 -8.22 -7.48 1.26
CA ALA A 373 -7.07 -8.36 1.34
C ALA A 373 -6.18 -7.88 2.50
N MET A 374 -5.79 -8.78 3.40
CA MET A 374 -4.83 -8.45 4.47
C MET A 374 -3.40 -8.42 3.96
N PHE A 375 -3.09 -9.32 3.06
CA PHE A 375 -1.77 -9.45 2.43
C PHE A 375 -1.94 -9.54 0.92
N VAL A 376 -1.06 -8.88 0.18
CA VAL A 376 -1.00 -8.95 -1.28
C VAL A 376 0.46 -9.05 -1.69
N ASN A 377 0.83 -10.12 -2.39
CA ASN A 377 2.19 -10.36 -2.89
C ASN A 377 3.26 -10.07 -1.81
N PRO A 378 3.32 -10.81 -0.70
CA PRO A 378 4.34 -10.66 0.35
C PRO A 378 5.71 -11.14 -0.14
N THR A 379 6.15 -10.66 -1.29
CA THR A 379 7.38 -11.04 -1.95
C THR A 379 8.48 -10.03 -1.70
N VAL A 380 9.72 -10.48 -1.83
CA VAL A 380 10.92 -9.65 -1.67
C VAL A 380 11.52 -9.38 -3.03
N GLY A 381 11.61 -8.11 -3.41
CA GLY A 381 12.21 -7.73 -4.68
C GLY A 381 13.72 -8.01 -4.73
N ILE A 382 14.26 -8.19 -5.95
CA ILE A 382 15.69 -8.45 -6.19
C ILE A 382 16.58 -7.38 -5.53
N GLY A 383 16.16 -6.12 -5.52
CA GLY A 383 16.89 -5.03 -4.86
C GLY A 383 17.09 -5.27 -3.35
N THR A 384 16.08 -5.80 -2.67
CA THR A 384 16.15 -6.14 -1.24
C THR A 384 17.08 -7.34 -1.01
N CYS A 385 17.06 -8.35 -1.89
CA CYS A 385 17.99 -9.48 -1.83
C CYS A 385 19.44 -9.04 -2.01
N ILE A 386 19.71 -8.11 -2.95
CA ILE A 386 21.04 -7.50 -3.13
C ILE A 386 21.45 -6.72 -1.87
N GLY A 387 20.55 -5.89 -1.34
CA GLY A 387 20.79 -5.16 -0.09
C GLY A 387 21.08 -6.08 1.09
N ALA A 388 20.33 -7.16 1.25
CA ALA A 388 20.59 -8.20 2.26
C ALA A 388 21.96 -8.86 2.06
N THR A 389 22.35 -9.17 0.83
CA THR A 389 23.66 -9.76 0.50
C THR A 389 24.81 -8.82 0.91
N ILE A 390 24.71 -7.53 0.59
CA ILE A 390 25.69 -6.52 1.00
C ILE A 390 25.76 -6.45 2.53
N THR A 391 24.61 -6.44 3.18
CA THR A 391 24.52 -6.40 4.66
C THR A 391 25.19 -7.63 5.29
N ILE A 392 25.03 -8.83 4.70
CA ILE A 392 25.71 -10.05 5.15
C ILE A 392 27.22 -9.92 5.09
N VAL A 393 27.75 -9.42 3.98
CA VAL A 393 29.21 -9.25 3.80
C VAL A 393 29.77 -8.26 4.83
N ILE A 394 29.09 -7.13 5.03
CA ILE A 394 29.46 -6.14 6.06
C ILE A 394 29.39 -6.77 7.45
N ALA A 395 28.31 -7.45 7.77
CA ALA A 395 28.11 -8.13 9.04
C ALA A 395 29.22 -9.15 9.33
N GLY A 396 29.56 -10.00 8.34
CA GLY A 396 30.64 -10.98 8.44
C GLY A 396 32.00 -10.33 8.67
N THR A 397 32.25 -9.21 8.01
CA THR A 397 33.49 -8.44 8.20
C THR A 397 33.60 -7.90 9.63
N ILE A 398 32.51 -7.29 10.13
CA ILE A 398 32.45 -6.74 11.49
C ILE A 398 32.58 -7.86 12.54
N ALA A 399 31.86 -8.97 12.36
CA ALA A 399 31.91 -10.13 13.26
C ALA A 399 33.32 -10.71 13.39
N GLY A 400 34.06 -10.76 12.26
CA GLY A 400 35.44 -11.27 12.24
C GLY A 400 36.50 -10.30 12.75
N LEU A 401 36.22 -8.99 12.78
CA LEU A 401 37.23 -7.97 13.06
C LEU A 401 37.76 -8.03 14.49
N ILE A 402 36.87 -8.16 15.48
CA ILE A 402 37.28 -8.22 16.92
C ILE A 402 38.14 -9.46 17.20
N PRO A 403 37.74 -10.69 16.82
CA PRO A 403 38.56 -11.87 17.01
C PRO A 403 39.86 -11.80 16.20
N ALA A 404 39.85 -11.25 14.99
CA ALA A 404 41.02 -11.11 14.15
C ALA A 404 42.07 -10.18 14.76
N ILE A 405 41.68 -9.03 15.33
CA ILE A 405 42.57 -8.11 16.04
C ILE A 405 43.17 -8.80 17.27
N LYS A 406 42.39 -9.56 18.07
CA LYS A 406 42.89 -10.30 19.21
C LYS A 406 43.93 -11.34 18.79
N ALA A 407 43.66 -12.12 17.75
CA ALA A 407 44.61 -13.10 17.21
C ALA A 407 45.91 -12.45 16.71
N ALA A 408 45.78 -11.31 16.01
CA ALA A 408 46.93 -10.57 15.51
C ALA A 408 47.84 -10.00 16.63
N ARG A 409 47.35 -9.81 17.84
CA ARG A 409 48.12 -9.30 18.99
C ARG A 409 48.76 -10.38 19.85
N ILE A 410 48.53 -11.67 19.61
CA ILE A 410 49.13 -12.77 20.37
C ILE A 410 50.67 -12.71 20.26
N ARG A 411 51.36 -12.77 21.39
CA ARG A 411 52.85 -12.83 21.44
C ARG A 411 53.31 -14.27 21.23
N PRO A 412 54.32 -14.55 20.37
CA PRO A 412 54.77 -15.91 20.12
C PRO A 412 55.21 -16.65 21.38
N ILE A 413 55.89 -15.94 22.31
CA ILE A 413 56.40 -16.51 23.56
C ILE A 413 55.24 -16.96 24.47
N GLU A 414 54.19 -16.16 24.60
CA GLU A 414 53.01 -16.47 25.41
C GLU A 414 52.19 -17.63 24.80
N ALA A 415 52.10 -17.67 23.47
CA ALA A 415 51.38 -18.72 22.74
C ALA A 415 52.05 -20.12 22.80
N LEU A 416 53.40 -20.16 22.93
CA LEU A 416 54.15 -21.42 23.07
C LEU A 416 54.21 -21.91 24.52
N ARG A 417 53.92 -21.03 25.50
CA ARG A 417 53.92 -21.32 26.93
C ARG A 417 52.53 -21.67 27.49
N ALA A 418 51.48 -21.43 26.72
CA ALA A 418 50.11 -21.79 27.09
C ALA A 418 49.93 -23.31 26.93
N GLU A 419 49.75 -24.02 28.04
CA GLU A 419 49.30 -25.42 28.05
C GLU A 419 47.83 -25.55 27.68
#